data_578ddeeb1543ae763eb0082b930c3f51
#
_entry.id   578ddeeb1543ae763eb0082b930c3f51
#
_cell.length_a   1.000
_cell.length_b   1.000
_cell.length_c   1.000
_cell.angle_alpha   90.00
_cell.angle_beta   90.00
_cell.angle_gamma   90.00
#
_symmetry.space_group_name_H-M   'P 1'
#
loop_
_entity.id
_entity.type
_entity.pdbx_description
1 polymer ?
#
loop_
_entity_poly.entity_id
_entity_poly.type
_entity_poly.pdbx_seq_one_letter_code
_entity_poly.pdbx_strand_id
1 'polypeptide(L)'
;MSDAHAPKSFAPEEDLPPVDPPSARFLVQLFVIPGVIVTIIVVVWLLFHWLAAMGNDPREYVRKLRGNNEVRWQAAVNLAGALHGAAAEEITRDSEMARELGQILDEEITAGSMDERSINMRIYLCRALGEFQVEAAIKPLIRALSTVRDEAEIDVQRAAVQGLATLSANLKKANPSWQSPELVAAVVAASKSENDKLRAESAFALGILDDPQALARLDAMLDDAHPDARFNAATGLAAHGDMKALPVLLEMLDSDQTLALKEESGEQNRKEKRTIVNVNGLHAIKELAKAQEAADFSKAEAAVEKLTDSDLPEVRENAIAVQEALARRTAEKR
;
A
#
# COMPACT_ATOMS: atom_id res chain seq x y z
N MET A 1 -55.52 48.32 68.95
CA MET A 1 -55.73 46.89 69.06
C MET A 1 -54.59 46.24 68.29
N SER A 2 -53.67 45.75 69.12
CA SER A 2 -52.33 45.25 68.68
C SER A 2 -52.39 43.76 68.63
N ASP A 3 -51.98 43.16 67.48
CA ASP A 3 -51.73 41.71 67.39
C ASP A 3 -50.23 41.54 67.11
N ALA A 4 -49.56 41.10 68.16
CA ALA A 4 -48.20 40.72 68.13
C ALA A 4 -48.04 39.30 67.54
N HIS A 5 -47.33 39.20 66.46
CA HIS A 5 -46.88 37.91 65.92
C HIS A 5 -45.69 37.41 66.73
N ALA A 6 -45.89 36.30 67.43
CA ALA A 6 -44.82 35.59 68.12
C ALA A 6 -43.89 34.90 67.09
N PRO A 7 -42.57 34.88 67.33
CA PRO A 7 -41.62 34.20 66.44
C PRO A 7 -41.74 32.68 66.57
N LYS A 8 -41.75 31.97 65.43
CA LYS A 8 -41.68 30.53 65.39
C LYS A 8 -40.35 30.04 65.96
N SER A 9 -40.47 29.21 66.97
CA SER A 9 -39.36 28.44 67.54
C SER A 9 -38.79 27.52 66.49
N PHE A 10 -37.54 27.65 66.16
CA PHE A 10 -36.79 26.65 65.40
C PHE A 10 -36.64 25.41 66.25
N ALA A 11 -36.95 24.25 65.68
CA ALA A 11 -36.68 22.96 66.29
C ALA A 11 -35.14 22.82 66.51
N PRO A 12 -34.70 22.16 67.60
CA PRO A 12 -33.30 21.93 67.85
C PRO A 12 -32.70 21.13 66.68
N GLU A 13 -31.53 21.59 66.20
CA GLU A 13 -30.68 20.82 65.27
C GLU A 13 -30.47 19.41 65.87
N GLU A 14 -30.93 18.39 65.17
CA GLU A 14 -30.52 17.00 65.46
C GLU A 14 -28.99 16.97 65.31
N ASP A 15 -28.30 16.76 66.42
CA ASP A 15 -26.85 16.52 66.42
C ASP A 15 -26.61 15.26 65.57
N LEU A 16 -25.99 15.46 64.39
CA LEU A 16 -25.58 14.37 63.55
C LEU A 16 -24.58 13.46 64.31
N PRO A 17 -24.76 12.17 64.28
CA PRO A 17 -23.85 11.28 65.01
C PRO A 17 -22.38 11.51 64.58
N PRO A 18 -21.45 11.51 65.52
CA PRO A 18 -20.04 11.72 65.21
C PRO A 18 -19.57 10.70 64.18
N VAL A 19 -19.04 11.22 63.08
CA VAL A 19 -18.46 10.37 61.99
C VAL A 19 -17.13 9.84 62.52
N ASP A 20 -17.06 8.56 62.86
CA ASP A 20 -15.79 7.93 63.23
C ASP A 20 -14.81 7.98 62.05
N PRO A 21 -13.56 8.41 62.29
CA PRO A 21 -12.58 8.39 61.22
C PRO A 21 -12.34 6.95 60.72
N PRO A 22 -12.18 6.76 59.39
CA PRO A 22 -12.01 5.41 58.83
C PRO A 22 -10.79 4.68 59.45
N SER A 23 -11.03 3.44 59.87
CA SER A 23 -9.96 2.65 60.51
C SER A 23 -8.79 2.42 59.55
N ALA A 24 -7.56 2.37 60.08
CA ALA A 24 -6.36 2.09 59.24
C ALA A 24 -6.53 0.80 58.41
N ARG A 25 -7.24 -0.18 58.94
CA ARG A 25 -7.57 -1.43 58.20
C ARG A 25 -8.48 -1.22 57.03
N PHE A 26 -9.44 -0.32 57.14
CA PHE A 26 -10.34 0.08 56.04
C PHE A 26 -9.55 0.80 54.94
N LEU A 27 -8.65 1.73 55.28
CA LEU A 27 -7.80 2.44 54.34
C LEU A 27 -6.87 1.47 53.58
N VAL A 28 -6.29 0.49 54.28
CA VAL A 28 -5.47 -0.56 53.63
C VAL A 28 -6.30 -1.40 52.64
N GLN A 29 -7.49 -1.82 53.04
CA GLN A 29 -8.35 -2.61 52.14
C GLN A 29 -8.84 -1.81 50.94
N LEU A 30 -9.14 -0.52 51.15
CA LEU A 30 -9.71 0.30 50.08
C LEU A 30 -8.66 0.83 49.07
N PHE A 31 -7.47 1.13 49.50
CA PHE A 31 -6.45 1.78 48.65
C PHE A 31 -5.20 0.91 48.43
N VAL A 32 -4.68 0.28 49.47
CA VAL A 32 -3.40 -0.48 49.33
C VAL A 32 -3.59 -1.77 48.58
N ILE A 33 -4.62 -2.54 48.87
CA ILE A 33 -4.87 -3.81 48.17
C ILE A 33 -5.15 -3.60 46.69
N PRO A 34 -6.08 -2.71 46.26
CA PRO A 34 -6.27 -2.42 44.85
C PRO A 34 -5.03 -1.81 44.21
N GLY A 35 -4.30 -0.93 44.92
CA GLY A 35 -3.05 -0.35 44.43
C GLY A 35 -1.98 -1.40 44.14
N VAL A 36 -1.79 -2.39 45.02
CA VAL A 36 -0.88 -3.51 44.80
C VAL A 36 -1.31 -4.35 43.60
N ILE A 37 -2.60 -4.65 43.45
CA ILE A 37 -3.11 -5.42 42.31
C ILE A 37 -2.85 -4.68 41.00
N VAL A 38 -3.17 -3.37 40.94
CA VAL A 38 -2.88 -2.56 39.75
C VAL A 38 -1.38 -2.51 39.46
N THR A 39 -0.54 -2.36 40.46
CA THR A 39 0.92 -2.35 40.29
C THR A 39 1.41 -3.67 39.72
N ILE A 40 0.92 -4.81 40.22
CA ILE A 40 1.28 -6.13 39.68
C ILE A 40 0.84 -6.25 38.21
N ILE A 41 -0.38 -5.83 37.87
CA ILE A 41 -0.87 -5.86 36.48
C ILE A 41 0.02 -5.00 35.57
N VAL A 42 0.36 -3.79 36.00
CA VAL A 42 1.24 -2.87 35.24
C VAL A 42 2.64 -3.48 35.08
N VAL A 43 3.22 -4.04 36.15
CA VAL A 43 4.55 -4.68 36.07
C VAL A 43 4.53 -5.89 35.13
N VAL A 44 3.51 -6.72 35.22
CA VAL A 44 3.34 -7.88 34.32
C VAL A 44 3.15 -7.40 32.88
N TRP A 45 2.33 -6.37 32.64
CA TRP A 45 2.16 -5.79 31.32
C TRP A 45 3.46 -5.20 30.75
N LEU A 46 4.21 -4.47 31.54
CA LEU A 46 5.52 -3.93 31.18
C LEU A 46 6.55 -5.05 30.90
N LEU A 47 6.53 -6.12 31.70
CA LEU A 47 7.39 -7.28 31.48
C LEU A 47 7.06 -7.98 30.15
N PHE A 48 5.78 -8.21 29.85
CA PHE A 48 5.37 -8.77 28.58
C PHE A 48 5.70 -7.86 27.39
N HIS A 49 5.49 -6.54 27.54
CA HIS A 49 5.86 -5.56 26.53
C HIS A 49 7.36 -5.56 26.26
N TRP A 50 8.17 -5.58 27.33
CA TRP A 50 9.63 -5.64 27.24
C TRP A 50 10.11 -7.00 26.65
N LEU A 51 9.52 -8.11 27.04
CA LEU A 51 9.84 -9.43 26.50
C LEU A 51 9.47 -9.54 25.02
N ALA A 52 8.33 -8.98 24.61
CA ALA A 52 7.91 -8.92 23.20
C ALA A 52 8.86 -8.04 22.37
N ALA A 53 9.38 -6.95 22.94
CA ALA A 53 10.34 -6.07 22.29
C ALA A 53 11.74 -6.71 22.16
N MET A 54 12.17 -7.52 23.13
CA MET A 54 13.49 -8.17 23.12
C MET A 54 13.67 -9.26 22.03
N GLY A 55 12.57 -9.79 21.48
CA GLY A 55 12.61 -10.86 20.47
C GLY A 55 12.59 -10.36 19.02
N ASN A 56 12.54 -9.05 18.77
CA ASN A 56 12.22 -8.47 17.47
C ASN A 56 13.35 -7.61 16.89
N ASP A 57 14.63 -8.03 17.03
CA ASP A 57 15.71 -7.38 16.29
C ASP A 57 15.62 -7.76 14.79
N PRO A 58 15.23 -6.85 13.89
CA PRO A 58 15.11 -7.15 12.47
C PRO A 58 16.42 -7.61 11.83
N ARG A 59 17.56 -7.18 12.36
CA ARG A 59 18.90 -7.62 11.90
C ARG A 59 19.15 -9.11 12.22
N GLU A 60 18.58 -9.61 13.30
CA GLU A 60 18.64 -11.04 13.60
C GLU A 60 17.86 -11.86 12.56
N TYR A 61 16.72 -11.35 12.08
CA TYR A 61 15.97 -12.02 11.02
C TYR A 61 16.77 -12.06 9.71
N VAL A 62 17.44 -10.98 9.33
CA VAL A 62 18.31 -10.95 8.15
C VAL A 62 19.44 -11.98 8.25
N ARG A 63 20.10 -12.08 9.41
CA ARG A 63 21.12 -13.13 9.65
C ARG A 63 20.56 -14.55 9.54
N LYS A 64 19.35 -14.78 10.04
CA LYS A 64 18.67 -16.08 9.98
C LYS A 64 18.22 -16.45 8.57
N LEU A 65 18.07 -15.50 7.65
CA LEU A 65 17.79 -15.78 6.23
C LEU A 65 18.92 -16.59 5.54
N ARG A 66 20.15 -16.59 6.08
CA ARG A 66 21.26 -17.43 5.62
C ARG A 66 21.27 -18.83 6.25
N GLY A 67 20.35 -19.12 7.14
CA GLY A 67 20.23 -20.38 7.85
C GLY A 67 19.65 -21.53 7.01
N ASN A 68 19.29 -22.63 7.68
CA ASN A 68 18.60 -23.75 7.04
C ASN A 68 17.14 -23.41 6.71
N ASN A 69 16.51 -24.22 5.85
CA ASN A 69 15.22 -23.92 5.20
C ASN A 69 14.08 -23.53 6.14
N GLU A 70 13.94 -24.17 7.30
CA GLU A 70 12.83 -23.91 8.22
C GLU A 70 13.03 -22.60 9.00
N VAL A 71 14.20 -22.41 9.58
CA VAL A 71 14.58 -21.18 10.29
C VAL A 71 14.55 -19.97 9.36
N ARG A 72 15.02 -20.17 8.14
CA ARG A 72 15.05 -19.16 7.08
C ARG A 72 13.66 -18.65 6.72
N TRP A 73 12.71 -19.57 6.52
CA TRP A 73 11.33 -19.19 6.16
C TRP A 73 10.63 -18.44 7.29
N GLN A 74 10.81 -18.91 8.54
CA GLN A 74 10.27 -18.19 9.71
C GLN A 74 10.88 -16.79 9.85
N ALA A 75 12.18 -16.64 9.58
CA ALA A 75 12.84 -15.33 9.57
C ALA A 75 12.27 -14.40 8.49
N ALA A 76 11.98 -14.94 7.29
CA ALA A 76 11.33 -14.19 6.22
C ALA A 76 9.95 -13.64 6.64
N VAL A 77 9.11 -14.48 7.23
CA VAL A 77 7.79 -14.09 7.74
C VAL A 77 7.90 -13.01 8.82
N ASN A 78 8.84 -13.19 9.77
CA ASN A 78 9.04 -12.22 10.84
C ASN A 78 9.57 -10.87 10.31
N LEU A 79 10.47 -10.89 9.33
CA LEU A 79 10.97 -9.68 8.69
C LEU A 79 9.85 -8.96 7.91
N ALA A 80 8.97 -9.69 7.20
CA ALA A 80 7.80 -9.09 6.57
C ALA A 80 6.90 -8.37 7.59
N GLY A 81 6.64 -9.01 8.74
CA GLY A 81 5.90 -8.39 9.84
C GLY A 81 6.58 -7.13 10.39
N ALA A 82 7.91 -7.14 10.51
CA ALA A 82 8.69 -6.00 10.98
C ALA A 82 8.67 -4.82 10.01
N LEU A 83 8.74 -5.08 8.69
CA LEU A 83 8.67 -4.07 7.63
C LEU A 83 7.33 -3.34 7.57
N HIS A 84 6.24 -3.92 8.11
CA HIS A 84 4.91 -3.30 8.19
C HIS A 84 4.51 -2.93 9.63
N GLY A 85 5.39 -3.17 10.61
CA GLY A 85 5.14 -2.94 12.02
C GLY A 85 5.48 -1.52 12.50
N ALA A 86 5.43 -1.34 13.82
CA ALA A 86 5.70 -0.04 14.46
C ALA A 86 7.14 0.48 14.26
N ALA A 87 8.11 -0.40 14.01
CA ALA A 87 9.51 -0.05 13.75
C ALA A 87 9.84 0.06 12.25
N ALA A 88 8.85 -0.05 11.36
CA ALA A 88 9.05 -0.09 9.91
C ALA A 88 9.85 1.12 9.38
N GLU A 89 9.61 2.31 9.90
CA GLU A 89 10.30 3.53 9.46
C GLU A 89 11.81 3.51 9.74
N GLU A 90 12.23 2.97 10.87
CA GLU A 90 13.65 2.82 11.22
C GLU A 90 14.32 1.76 10.34
N ILE A 91 13.64 0.62 10.15
CA ILE A 91 14.14 -0.51 9.36
C ILE A 91 14.28 -0.12 7.89
N THR A 92 13.28 0.51 7.31
CA THR A 92 13.25 0.84 5.88
C THR A 92 14.27 1.92 5.49
N ARG A 93 14.79 2.67 6.45
CA ARG A 93 15.88 3.65 6.26
C ARG A 93 17.27 3.07 6.51
N ASP A 94 17.39 1.83 6.95
CA ASP A 94 18.68 1.19 7.21
C ASP A 94 19.35 0.70 5.91
N SER A 95 20.31 1.49 5.40
CA SER A 95 21.07 1.17 4.18
C SER A 95 21.93 -0.08 4.34
N GLU A 96 22.37 -0.43 5.56
CA GLU A 96 23.21 -1.60 5.80
C GLU A 96 22.34 -2.86 5.70
N MET A 97 21.17 -2.84 6.30
CA MET A 97 20.20 -3.93 6.20
C MET A 97 19.74 -4.13 4.75
N ALA A 98 19.45 -3.06 3.99
CA ALA A 98 19.13 -3.16 2.57
C ALA A 98 20.26 -3.81 1.76
N ARG A 99 21.54 -3.48 2.07
CA ARG A 99 22.70 -4.11 1.43
C ARG A 99 22.84 -5.59 1.80
N GLU A 100 22.61 -5.95 3.07
CA GLU A 100 22.66 -7.35 3.49
C GLU A 100 21.57 -8.20 2.81
N LEU A 101 20.35 -7.70 2.72
CA LEU A 101 19.25 -8.35 1.98
C LEU A 101 19.56 -8.45 0.49
N GLY A 102 20.12 -7.39 -0.08
CA GLY A 102 20.57 -7.38 -1.47
C GLY A 102 21.66 -8.44 -1.75
N GLN A 103 22.61 -8.63 -0.83
CA GLN A 103 23.62 -9.67 -0.94
C GLN A 103 22.98 -11.08 -0.88
N ILE A 104 22.03 -11.30 0.00
CA ILE A 104 21.31 -12.59 0.08
C ILE A 104 20.57 -12.85 -1.24
N LEU A 105 19.90 -11.85 -1.80
CA LEU A 105 19.23 -11.97 -3.12
C LEU A 105 20.24 -12.30 -4.22
N ASP A 106 21.40 -11.65 -4.23
CA ASP A 106 22.46 -11.90 -5.19
C ASP A 106 23.07 -13.31 -5.06
N GLU A 107 23.23 -13.82 -3.83
CA GLU A 107 23.64 -15.19 -3.54
C GLU A 107 22.63 -16.19 -4.10
N GLU A 108 21.33 -15.98 -3.89
CA GLU A 108 20.24 -16.82 -4.42
C GLU A 108 20.17 -16.81 -5.95
N ILE A 109 20.31 -15.62 -6.56
CA ILE A 109 20.37 -15.48 -8.00
C ILE A 109 21.60 -16.24 -8.54
N THR A 110 22.75 -16.14 -7.89
CA THR A 110 23.99 -16.80 -8.33
C THR A 110 23.90 -18.32 -8.18
N ALA A 111 23.30 -18.80 -7.08
CA ALA A 111 23.06 -20.23 -6.87
C ALA A 111 22.15 -20.82 -7.94
N GLY A 112 21.18 -20.04 -8.43
CA GLY A 112 20.37 -20.37 -9.60
C GLY A 112 19.45 -21.59 -9.41
N SER A 113 19.15 -21.97 -8.18
CA SER A 113 18.23 -23.09 -7.91
C SER A 113 16.81 -22.72 -8.39
N MET A 114 16.17 -23.67 -9.11
CA MET A 114 14.84 -23.51 -9.67
C MET A 114 13.76 -24.26 -8.87
N ASP A 115 14.10 -24.76 -7.69
CA ASP A 115 13.11 -25.31 -6.77
C ASP A 115 12.19 -24.21 -6.23
N GLU A 116 10.94 -24.58 -5.94
CA GLU A 116 9.88 -23.65 -5.50
C GLU A 116 10.29 -22.79 -4.29
N ARG A 117 11.04 -23.34 -3.35
CA ARG A 117 11.48 -22.62 -2.15
C ARG A 117 12.50 -21.52 -2.48
N SER A 118 13.44 -21.81 -3.36
CA SER A 118 14.43 -20.84 -3.83
C SER A 118 13.80 -19.73 -4.68
N ILE A 119 12.84 -20.06 -5.54
CA ILE A 119 12.05 -19.08 -6.27
C ILE A 119 11.26 -18.18 -5.32
N ASN A 120 10.50 -18.78 -4.39
CA ASN A 120 9.71 -18.04 -3.41
C ASN A 120 10.59 -17.13 -2.52
N MET A 121 11.79 -17.57 -2.17
CA MET A 121 12.74 -16.75 -1.40
C MET A 121 13.20 -15.54 -2.20
N ARG A 122 13.54 -15.68 -3.49
CA ARG A 122 13.88 -14.54 -4.37
C ARG A 122 12.73 -13.57 -4.52
N ILE A 123 11.50 -14.07 -4.73
CA ILE A 123 10.29 -13.25 -4.77
C ILE A 123 10.12 -12.47 -3.47
N TYR A 124 10.25 -13.14 -2.33
CA TYR A 124 10.16 -12.51 -1.02
C TYR A 124 11.21 -11.41 -0.85
N LEU A 125 12.47 -11.69 -1.16
CA LEU A 125 13.57 -10.72 -1.03
C LEU A 125 13.38 -9.50 -1.94
N CYS A 126 12.86 -9.69 -3.17
CA CYS A 126 12.51 -8.58 -4.06
C CYS A 126 11.43 -7.69 -3.45
N ARG A 127 10.38 -8.27 -2.89
CA ARG A 127 9.31 -7.51 -2.22
C ARG A 127 9.82 -6.80 -0.97
N ALA A 128 10.60 -7.50 -0.13
CA ALA A 128 11.18 -6.91 1.08
C ALA A 128 12.09 -5.70 0.75
N LEU A 129 12.94 -5.81 -0.28
CA LEU A 129 13.79 -4.71 -0.74
C LEU A 129 12.98 -3.53 -1.28
N GLY A 130 11.81 -3.77 -1.86
CA GLY A 130 10.89 -2.74 -2.32
C GLY A 130 10.37 -1.83 -1.20
N GLU A 131 10.23 -2.33 0.03
CA GLU A 131 9.73 -1.56 1.18
C GLU A 131 10.74 -0.52 1.69
N PHE A 132 12.02 -0.63 1.31
CA PHE A 132 13.04 0.29 1.78
C PHE A 132 12.90 1.71 1.17
N GLN A 133 13.55 2.67 1.83
CA GLN A 133 13.61 4.08 1.44
C GLN A 133 15.05 4.50 1.11
N VAL A 134 15.88 3.56 0.66
CA VAL A 134 17.33 3.75 0.40
C VAL A 134 17.74 3.16 -0.94
N GLU A 135 18.62 3.84 -1.65
CA GLU A 135 19.10 3.45 -2.97
C GLU A 135 19.88 2.13 -3.00
N ALA A 136 20.35 1.67 -1.84
CA ALA A 136 21.06 0.40 -1.71
C ALA A 136 20.29 -0.82 -2.22
N ALA A 137 18.94 -0.72 -2.25
CA ALA A 137 18.05 -1.77 -2.74
C ALA A 137 17.92 -1.81 -4.28
N ILE A 138 18.33 -0.76 -5.01
CA ILE A 138 18.12 -0.65 -6.47
C ILE A 138 18.85 -1.73 -7.24
N LYS A 139 20.18 -1.82 -7.05
CA LYS A 139 21.03 -2.73 -7.85
C LYS A 139 20.65 -4.21 -7.71
N PRO A 140 20.41 -4.75 -6.51
CA PRO A 140 19.95 -6.14 -6.37
C PRO A 140 18.62 -6.39 -7.09
N LEU A 141 17.68 -5.45 -7.03
CA LEU A 141 16.40 -5.56 -7.72
C LEU A 141 16.55 -5.52 -9.24
N ILE A 142 17.39 -4.63 -9.78
CA ILE A 142 17.70 -4.57 -11.22
C ILE A 142 18.33 -5.90 -11.66
N ARG A 143 19.25 -6.46 -10.87
CA ARG A 143 19.85 -7.75 -11.17
C ARG A 143 18.81 -8.87 -11.22
N ALA A 144 17.90 -8.93 -10.25
CA ALA A 144 16.79 -9.89 -10.25
C ALA A 144 15.90 -9.73 -11.48
N LEU A 145 15.55 -8.49 -11.85
CA LEU A 145 14.76 -8.17 -13.02
C LEU A 145 15.44 -8.60 -14.33
N SER A 146 16.76 -8.44 -14.41
CA SER A 146 17.53 -8.73 -15.63
C SER A 146 17.94 -10.19 -15.77
N THR A 147 17.68 -11.02 -14.76
CA THR A 147 18.04 -12.44 -14.79
C THR A 147 16.94 -13.23 -15.51
N VAL A 148 17.29 -13.85 -16.64
CA VAL A 148 16.41 -14.66 -17.48
C VAL A 148 17.03 -16.04 -17.61
N ARG A 149 16.37 -17.09 -17.09
CA ARG A 149 16.82 -18.48 -17.19
C ARG A 149 15.74 -19.42 -17.66
N ASP A 150 14.56 -19.33 -17.05
CA ASP A 150 13.44 -20.25 -17.21
C ASP A 150 12.14 -19.49 -17.02
N GLU A 151 11.01 -20.10 -17.40
CA GLU A 151 9.67 -19.53 -17.24
C GLU A 151 9.35 -19.21 -15.76
N ALA A 152 9.82 -20.04 -14.82
CA ALA A 152 9.64 -19.80 -13.40
C ALA A 152 10.36 -18.52 -12.89
N GLU A 153 11.38 -18.03 -13.59
CA GLU A 153 12.07 -16.77 -13.26
C GLU A 153 11.17 -15.54 -13.53
N ILE A 154 10.14 -15.68 -14.35
CA ILE A 154 9.18 -14.58 -14.63
C ILE A 154 8.53 -14.06 -13.35
N ASP A 155 8.19 -14.91 -12.40
CA ASP A 155 7.58 -14.48 -11.13
C ASP A 155 8.58 -13.71 -10.26
N VAL A 156 9.88 -14.06 -10.32
CA VAL A 156 10.94 -13.28 -9.67
C VAL A 156 11.11 -11.92 -10.35
N GLN A 157 11.12 -11.88 -11.68
CA GLN A 157 11.22 -10.63 -12.44
C GLN A 157 10.02 -9.70 -12.15
N ARG A 158 8.81 -10.26 -12.09
CA ARG A 158 7.60 -9.50 -11.71
C ARG A 158 7.71 -8.94 -10.29
N ALA A 159 8.16 -9.75 -9.32
CA ALA A 159 8.38 -9.29 -7.96
C ALA A 159 9.47 -8.19 -7.89
N ALA A 160 10.51 -8.29 -8.73
CA ALA A 160 11.55 -7.27 -8.82
C ALA A 160 11.01 -5.95 -9.40
N VAL A 161 10.18 -5.98 -10.44
CA VAL A 161 9.50 -4.78 -10.98
C VAL A 161 8.60 -4.15 -9.94
N GLN A 162 7.78 -4.94 -9.23
CA GLN A 162 6.94 -4.44 -8.14
C GLN A 162 7.79 -3.82 -7.03
N GLY A 163 8.88 -4.48 -6.63
CA GLY A 163 9.83 -3.95 -5.66
C GLY A 163 10.45 -2.62 -6.11
N LEU A 164 10.86 -2.49 -7.38
CA LEU A 164 11.40 -1.24 -7.94
C LEU A 164 10.35 -0.13 -7.96
N ALA A 165 9.08 -0.45 -8.26
CA ALA A 165 7.98 0.50 -8.24
C ALA A 165 7.73 1.05 -6.82
N THR A 166 7.62 0.16 -5.83
CA THR A 166 7.41 0.53 -4.42
C THR A 166 8.59 1.34 -3.88
N LEU A 167 9.82 0.88 -4.13
CA LEU A 167 11.05 1.59 -3.74
C LEU A 167 11.11 3.00 -4.34
N SER A 168 10.76 3.15 -5.63
CA SER A 168 10.73 4.44 -6.31
C SER A 168 9.71 5.40 -5.67
N ALA A 169 8.51 4.91 -5.36
CA ALA A 169 7.50 5.68 -4.66
C ALA A 169 7.99 6.13 -3.26
N ASN A 170 8.64 5.23 -2.52
CA ASN A 170 9.20 5.52 -1.21
C ASN A 170 10.33 6.56 -1.28
N LEU A 171 11.25 6.43 -2.25
CA LEU A 171 12.36 7.37 -2.45
C LEU A 171 11.87 8.75 -2.91
N LYS A 172 10.87 8.81 -3.81
CA LYS A 172 10.25 10.07 -4.22
C LYS A 172 9.48 10.74 -3.09
N LYS A 173 8.83 9.98 -2.22
CA LYS A 173 8.17 10.53 -1.02
C LYS A 173 9.18 11.19 -0.07
N ALA A 174 10.37 10.61 0.07
CA ALA A 174 11.45 11.17 0.88
C ALA A 174 12.17 12.34 0.17
N ASN A 175 12.33 12.28 -1.15
CA ASN A 175 12.95 13.30 -1.99
C ASN A 175 12.18 13.42 -3.32
N PRO A 176 11.28 14.40 -3.48
CA PRO A 176 10.48 14.58 -4.72
C PRO A 176 11.33 14.75 -6.00
N SER A 177 12.56 15.22 -5.88
CA SER A 177 13.48 15.38 -7.02
C SER A 177 14.33 14.13 -7.31
N TRP A 178 14.10 13.04 -6.58
CA TRP A 178 14.85 11.81 -6.78
C TRP A 178 14.60 11.20 -8.17
N GLN A 179 15.68 10.79 -8.83
CA GLN A 179 15.68 10.14 -10.14
C GLN A 179 16.74 9.04 -10.18
N SER A 180 16.47 7.99 -10.97
CA SER A 180 17.43 6.91 -11.24
C SER A 180 17.32 6.45 -12.68
N PRO A 181 18.16 6.99 -13.59
CA PRO A 181 18.19 6.57 -15.00
C PRO A 181 18.44 5.08 -15.19
N GLU A 182 19.24 4.47 -14.32
CA GLU A 182 19.54 3.03 -14.36
C GLU A 182 18.27 2.20 -14.10
N LEU A 183 17.47 2.59 -13.10
CA LEU A 183 16.20 1.95 -12.78
C LEU A 183 15.21 2.12 -13.93
N VAL A 184 15.06 3.34 -14.46
CA VAL A 184 14.18 3.61 -15.61
C VAL A 184 14.55 2.72 -16.79
N ALA A 185 15.84 2.66 -17.15
CA ALA A 185 16.33 1.84 -18.26
C ALA A 185 16.01 0.35 -18.05
N ALA A 186 16.17 -0.17 -16.83
CA ALA A 186 15.87 -1.57 -16.51
C ALA A 186 14.36 -1.88 -16.67
N VAL A 187 13.48 -1.02 -16.16
CA VAL A 187 12.01 -1.22 -16.27
C VAL A 187 11.56 -1.04 -17.74
N VAL A 188 12.12 -0.07 -18.47
CA VAL A 188 11.87 0.08 -19.92
C VAL A 188 12.29 -1.17 -20.69
N ALA A 189 13.40 -1.81 -20.32
CA ALA A 189 13.80 -3.08 -20.95
C ALA A 189 12.81 -4.20 -20.64
N ALA A 190 12.39 -4.36 -19.37
CA ALA A 190 11.42 -5.36 -18.94
C ALA A 190 10.05 -5.17 -19.60
N SER A 191 9.64 -3.93 -19.86
CA SER A 191 8.38 -3.63 -20.55
C SER A 191 8.31 -4.12 -22.01
N LYS A 192 9.43 -4.59 -22.57
CA LYS A 192 9.53 -5.17 -23.91
C LYS A 192 9.54 -6.70 -23.89
N SER A 193 9.32 -7.32 -22.73
CA SER A 193 9.28 -8.78 -22.58
C SER A 193 8.21 -9.42 -23.46
N GLU A 194 8.44 -10.64 -23.89
CA GLU A 194 7.41 -11.47 -24.56
C GLU A 194 6.29 -11.84 -23.57
N ASN A 195 6.60 -11.92 -22.27
CA ASN A 195 5.62 -12.21 -21.23
C ASN A 195 4.72 -11.00 -20.96
N ASP A 196 3.43 -11.16 -21.20
CA ASP A 196 2.41 -10.10 -21.07
C ASP A 196 2.25 -9.57 -19.64
N LYS A 197 2.31 -10.46 -18.64
CA LYS A 197 2.22 -10.08 -17.23
C LYS A 197 3.41 -9.23 -16.81
N LEU A 198 4.63 -9.55 -17.27
CA LEU A 198 5.80 -8.73 -17.01
C LEU A 198 5.70 -7.38 -17.70
N ARG A 199 5.15 -7.31 -18.94
CA ARG A 199 4.88 -6.03 -19.59
C ARG A 199 3.86 -5.18 -18.83
N ALA A 200 2.77 -5.79 -18.35
CA ALA A 200 1.75 -5.11 -17.58
C ALA A 200 2.27 -4.54 -16.25
N GLU A 201 3.05 -5.33 -15.50
CA GLU A 201 3.71 -4.87 -14.26
C GLU A 201 4.73 -3.76 -14.54
N SER A 202 5.48 -3.87 -15.66
CA SER A 202 6.43 -2.84 -16.07
C SER A 202 5.73 -1.52 -16.45
N ALA A 203 4.57 -1.59 -17.11
CA ALA A 203 3.77 -0.40 -17.42
C ALA A 203 3.31 0.32 -16.14
N PHE A 204 2.82 -0.44 -15.15
CA PHE A 204 2.49 0.11 -13.84
C PHE A 204 3.68 0.80 -13.17
N ALA A 205 4.85 0.13 -13.14
CA ALA A 205 6.06 0.69 -12.56
C ALA A 205 6.51 1.97 -13.27
N LEU A 206 6.49 2.00 -14.62
CA LEU A 206 6.81 3.18 -15.42
C LEU A 206 5.88 4.36 -15.11
N GLY A 207 4.58 4.10 -14.83
CA GLY A 207 3.62 5.13 -14.45
C GLY A 207 3.95 5.87 -13.15
N ILE A 208 4.71 5.24 -12.24
CA ILE A 208 5.18 5.86 -11.00
C ILE A 208 6.39 6.76 -11.24
N LEU A 209 7.16 6.49 -12.33
CA LEU A 209 8.38 7.22 -12.65
C LEU A 209 8.04 8.50 -13.42
N ASP A 210 8.48 9.64 -12.90
CA ASP A 210 8.39 10.92 -13.59
C ASP A 210 9.68 11.13 -14.42
N ASP A 211 9.75 10.42 -15.54
CA ASP A 211 10.90 10.38 -16.41
C ASP A 211 10.49 10.38 -17.90
N PRO A 212 11.09 11.18 -18.76
CA PRO A 212 10.71 11.28 -20.18
C PRO A 212 10.81 9.93 -20.94
N GLN A 213 11.75 9.05 -20.59
CA GLN A 213 11.88 7.74 -21.24
C GLN A 213 10.75 6.80 -20.77
N ALA A 214 10.36 6.88 -19.49
CA ALA A 214 9.24 6.15 -18.96
C ALA A 214 7.93 6.56 -19.66
N LEU A 215 7.67 7.88 -19.78
CA LEU A 215 6.47 8.41 -20.44
C LEU A 215 6.43 8.05 -21.93
N ALA A 216 7.56 8.16 -22.64
CA ALA A 216 7.64 7.76 -24.05
C ALA A 216 7.39 6.26 -24.23
N ARG A 217 7.83 5.42 -23.28
CA ARG A 217 7.55 3.99 -23.33
C ARG A 217 6.08 3.68 -23.03
N LEU A 218 5.46 4.34 -22.06
CA LEU A 218 4.02 4.21 -21.78
C LEU A 218 3.16 4.60 -22.99
N ASP A 219 3.53 5.69 -23.71
CA ASP A 219 2.87 6.09 -24.95
C ASP A 219 2.89 4.95 -25.98
N ALA A 220 4.03 4.32 -26.18
CA ALA A 220 4.14 3.16 -27.07
C ALA A 220 3.39 1.90 -26.57
N MET A 221 3.09 1.80 -25.27
CA MET A 221 2.34 0.67 -24.69
C MET A 221 0.82 0.88 -24.70
N LEU A 222 0.32 2.03 -25.12
CA LEU A 222 -1.12 2.23 -25.36
C LEU A 222 -1.66 1.29 -26.46
N ASP A 223 -0.81 0.82 -27.36
CA ASP A 223 -1.14 -0.11 -28.43
C ASP A 223 -0.73 -1.57 -28.11
N ASP A 224 -0.39 -1.89 -26.84
CA ASP A 224 0.00 -3.26 -26.46
C ASP A 224 -1.15 -4.24 -26.73
N ALA A 225 -0.81 -5.43 -27.24
CA ALA A 225 -1.80 -6.48 -27.51
C ALA A 225 -2.54 -6.94 -26.24
N HIS A 226 -1.87 -6.92 -25.08
CA HIS A 226 -2.44 -7.33 -23.81
C HIS A 226 -3.17 -6.15 -23.12
N PRO A 227 -4.47 -6.32 -22.76
CA PRO A 227 -5.27 -5.24 -22.16
C PRO A 227 -4.65 -4.64 -20.89
N ASP A 228 -4.16 -5.47 -19.95
CA ASP A 228 -3.60 -4.96 -18.69
C ASP A 228 -2.37 -4.10 -18.92
N ALA A 229 -1.56 -4.40 -19.94
CA ALA A 229 -0.41 -3.55 -20.28
C ALA A 229 -0.86 -2.18 -20.83
N ARG A 230 -1.88 -2.15 -21.72
CA ARG A 230 -2.48 -0.90 -22.23
C ARG A 230 -3.12 -0.09 -21.10
N PHE A 231 -3.90 -0.74 -20.24
CA PHE A 231 -4.61 -0.09 -19.14
C PHE A 231 -3.67 0.55 -18.12
N ASN A 232 -2.61 -0.18 -17.73
CA ASN A 232 -1.59 0.36 -16.85
C ASN A 232 -0.80 1.50 -17.51
N ALA A 233 -0.55 1.42 -18.82
CA ALA A 233 0.07 2.51 -19.56
C ALA A 233 -0.82 3.77 -19.59
N ALA A 234 -2.12 3.60 -19.86
CA ALA A 234 -3.07 4.69 -19.89
C ALA A 234 -3.24 5.35 -18.50
N THR A 235 -3.37 4.56 -17.43
CA THR A 235 -3.45 5.09 -16.08
C THR A 235 -2.18 5.83 -15.68
N GLY A 236 -1.00 5.32 -16.06
CA GLY A 236 0.29 5.97 -15.85
C GLY A 236 0.38 7.32 -16.57
N LEU A 237 0.05 7.37 -17.87
CA LEU A 237 0.04 8.63 -18.64
C LEU A 237 -0.98 9.64 -18.12
N ALA A 238 -2.16 9.18 -17.71
CA ALA A 238 -3.19 10.04 -17.13
C ALA A 238 -2.73 10.70 -15.81
N ALA A 239 -1.98 9.98 -14.97
CA ALA A 239 -1.39 10.53 -13.76
C ALA A 239 -0.39 11.67 -14.04
N HIS A 240 0.23 11.66 -15.23
CA HIS A 240 1.12 12.72 -15.72
C HIS A 240 0.39 13.75 -16.62
N GLY A 241 -0.94 13.68 -16.72
CA GLY A 241 -1.74 14.61 -17.48
C GLY A 241 -1.67 14.48 -19.01
N ASP A 242 -1.21 13.34 -19.55
CA ASP A 242 -1.14 13.12 -21.00
C ASP A 242 -2.49 12.66 -21.56
N MET A 243 -3.09 13.49 -22.42
CA MET A 243 -4.39 13.25 -23.07
C MET A 243 -4.39 12.03 -24.01
N LYS A 244 -3.24 11.52 -24.44
CA LYS A 244 -3.15 10.31 -25.24
C LYS A 244 -3.71 9.07 -24.51
N ALA A 245 -3.79 9.13 -23.19
CA ALA A 245 -4.41 8.09 -22.35
C ALA A 245 -5.92 7.95 -22.61
N LEU A 246 -6.61 9.04 -22.96
CA LEU A 246 -8.07 9.09 -22.94
C LEU A 246 -8.77 8.00 -23.76
N PRO A 247 -8.35 7.65 -24.98
CA PRO A 247 -9.00 6.57 -25.75
C PRO A 247 -8.96 5.21 -25.02
N VAL A 248 -7.83 4.85 -24.39
CA VAL A 248 -7.69 3.60 -23.65
C VAL A 248 -8.44 3.65 -22.32
N LEU A 249 -8.49 4.82 -21.65
CA LEU A 249 -9.32 5.00 -20.46
C LEU A 249 -10.81 4.82 -20.78
N LEU A 250 -11.28 5.24 -21.96
CA LEU A 250 -12.64 4.98 -22.41
C LEU A 250 -12.87 3.47 -22.69
N GLU A 251 -11.88 2.75 -23.23
CA GLU A 251 -11.92 1.29 -23.35
C GLU A 251 -12.09 0.62 -21.97
N MET A 252 -11.40 1.13 -20.92
CA MET A 252 -11.54 0.61 -19.54
C MET A 252 -12.95 0.80 -18.97
N LEU A 253 -13.70 1.79 -19.42
CA LEU A 253 -15.07 2.05 -18.96
C LEU A 253 -16.13 1.27 -19.76
N ASP A 254 -15.76 0.61 -20.85
CA ASP A 254 -16.69 -0.18 -21.64
C ASP A 254 -17.09 -1.44 -20.85
N SER A 255 -18.40 -1.65 -20.68
CA SER A 255 -18.95 -2.81 -20.00
C SER A 255 -18.71 -4.13 -20.75
N ASP A 256 -18.48 -4.06 -22.08
CA ASP A 256 -18.29 -5.21 -22.96
C ASP A 256 -16.82 -5.58 -23.15
N GLN A 257 -15.93 -5.30 -22.18
CA GLN A 257 -14.49 -5.58 -22.20
C GLN A 257 -14.17 -7.07 -22.27
N THR A 258 -14.60 -7.75 -23.32
CA THR A 258 -14.44 -9.19 -23.50
C THR A 258 -12.98 -9.64 -23.54
N LEU A 259 -12.05 -8.78 -24.02
CA LEU A 259 -10.62 -9.11 -24.10
C LEU A 259 -9.94 -9.14 -22.73
N ALA A 260 -10.18 -8.13 -21.88
CA ALA A 260 -9.60 -8.05 -20.55
C ALA A 260 -10.13 -9.16 -19.61
N LEU A 261 -11.32 -9.70 -19.89
CA LEU A 261 -11.99 -10.72 -19.06
C LEU A 261 -11.79 -12.15 -19.58
N LYS A 262 -11.18 -12.35 -20.75
CA LYS A 262 -11.02 -13.67 -21.38
C LYS A 262 -10.20 -14.66 -20.55
N GLU A 263 -9.21 -14.15 -19.83
CA GLU A 263 -8.31 -14.99 -19.02
C GLU A 263 -8.90 -15.36 -17.67
N GLU A 264 -9.99 -14.71 -17.26
CA GLU A 264 -10.58 -14.92 -15.95
C GLU A 264 -11.53 -16.12 -15.96
N SER A 265 -11.21 -17.11 -15.14
CA SER A 265 -12.06 -18.30 -14.93
C SER A 265 -13.11 -18.01 -13.86
N GLY A 266 -14.39 -18.18 -14.23
CA GLY A 266 -15.52 -18.00 -13.32
C GLY A 266 -16.12 -16.58 -13.34
N GLU A 267 -17.41 -16.51 -13.00
CA GLU A 267 -18.17 -15.26 -13.04
C GLU A 267 -17.71 -14.26 -11.96
N GLN A 268 -17.36 -14.76 -10.78
CA GLN A 268 -16.90 -13.93 -9.67
C GLN A 268 -15.58 -13.22 -10.01
N ASN A 269 -14.58 -13.95 -10.53
CA ASN A 269 -13.29 -13.36 -10.92
C ASN A 269 -13.49 -12.32 -12.03
N ARG A 270 -14.36 -12.58 -13.02
CA ARG A 270 -14.69 -11.59 -14.05
C ARG A 270 -15.34 -10.33 -13.47
N LYS A 271 -16.24 -10.46 -12.48
CA LYS A 271 -16.83 -9.30 -11.78
C LYS A 271 -15.78 -8.49 -11.04
N GLU A 272 -14.89 -9.16 -10.31
CA GLU A 272 -13.79 -8.50 -9.59
C GLU A 272 -12.85 -7.78 -10.55
N LYS A 273 -12.41 -8.43 -11.63
CA LYS A 273 -11.57 -7.82 -12.65
C LYS A 273 -12.25 -6.61 -13.28
N ARG A 274 -13.55 -6.73 -13.66
CA ARG A 274 -14.32 -5.63 -14.22
C ARG A 274 -14.40 -4.45 -13.23
N THR A 275 -14.65 -4.72 -11.95
CA THR A 275 -14.66 -3.70 -10.91
C THR A 275 -13.32 -2.96 -10.86
N ILE A 276 -12.21 -3.68 -10.76
CA ILE A 276 -10.86 -3.09 -10.70
C ILE A 276 -10.58 -2.23 -11.93
N VAL A 277 -10.85 -2.74 -13.13
CA VAL A 277 -10.58 -2.01 -14.37
C VAL A 277 -11.44 -0.74 -14.47
N ASN A 278 -12.76 -0.83 -14.24
CA ASN A 278 -13.63 0.34 -14.29
C ASN A 278 -13.25 1.39 -13.23
N VAL A 279 -13.01 0.99 -11.98
CA VAL A 279 -12.63 1.92 -10.90
C VAL A 279 -11.31 2.63 -11.22
N ASN A 280 -10.29 1.89 -11.70
CA ASN A 280 -9.02 2.48 -12.11
C ASN A 280 -9.18 3.46 -13.28
N GLY A 281 -10.00 3.11 -14.29
CA GLY A 281 -10.31 3.99 -15.41
C GLY A 281 -11.03 5.28 -14.97
N LEU A 282 -12.02 5.16 -14.06
CA LEU A 282 -12.73 6.30 -13.47
C LEU A 282 -11.78 7.23 -12.70
N HIS A 283 -10.92 6.66 -11.85
CA HIS A 283 -9.93 7.45 -11.11
C HIS A 283 -8.94 8.15 -12.05
N ALA A 284 -8.45 7.45 -13.07
CA ALA A 284 -7.52 8.02 -14.04
C ALA A 284 -8.16 9.17 -14.85
N ILE A 285 -9.41 9.04 -15.28
CA ILE A 285 -10.15 10.13 -15.94
C ILE A 285 -10.30 11.34 -15.04
N LYS A 286 -10.62 11.14 -13.75
CA LYS A 286 -10.73 12.23 -12.78
C LYS A 286 -9.41 12.98 -12.61
N GLU A 287 -8.29 12.28 -12.48
CA GLU A 287 -6.97 12.91 -12.34
C GLU A 287 -6.54 13.61 -13.65
N LEU A 288 -6.79 13.00 -14.80
CA LEU A 288 -6.52 13.59 -16.10
C LEU A 288 -7.34 14.88 -16.31
N ALA A 289 -8.61 14.88 -15.90
CA ALA A 289 -9.48 16.05 -16.01
C ALA A 289 -9.06 17.20 -15.10
N LYS A 290 -8.47 16.91 -13.94
CA LYS A 290 -7.86 17.94 -13.07
C LYS A 290 -6.60 18.54 -13.70
N ALA A 291 -5.75 17.69 -14.29
CA ALA A 291 -4.50 18.14 -14.91
C ALA A 291 -4.73 18.93 -16.22
N GLN A 292 -5.81 18.66 -16.94
CA GLN A 292 -6.10 19.19 -18.28
C GLN A 292 -7.41 20.01 -18.28
N GLU A 293 -7.41 21.13 -17.58
CA GLU A 293 -8.61 21.97 -17.40
C GLU A 293 -9.24 22.44 -18.72
N ALA A 294 -8.45 22.71 -19.76
CA ALA A 294 -8.95 23.22 -21.05
C ALA A 294 -9.46 22.11 -21.99
N ALA A 295 -9.13 20.84 -21.76
CA ALA A 295 -9.43 19.74 -22.67
C ALA A 295 -10.93 19.39 -22.71
N ASP A 296 -11.35 18.75 -23.80
CA ASP A 296 -12.71 18.23 -23.97
C ASP A 296 -12.83 16.82 -23.38
N PHE A 297 -13.74 16.65 -22.43
CA PHE A 297 -14.07 15.38 -21.78
C PHE A 297 -15.50 14.89 -22.08
N SER A 298 -16.18 15.44 -23.08
CA SER A 298 -17.56 15.07 -23.39
C SER A 298 -17.77 13.56 -23.61
N LYS A 299 -16.80 12.88 -24.24
CA LYS A 299 -16.84 11.41 -24.41
C LYS A 299 -16.68 10.68 -23.07
N ALA A 300 -15.85 11.20 -22.17
CA ALA A 300 -15.68 10.63 -20.84
C ALA A 300 -16.93 10.86 -19.97
N GLU A 301 -17.54 12.04 -20.03
CA GLU A 301 -18.82 12.34 -19.37
C GLU A 301 -19.90 11.33 -19.77
N ALA A 302 -20.06 11.06 -21.09
CA ALA A 302 -21.01 10.08 -21.59
C ALA A 302 -20.71 8.63 -21.19
N ALA A 303 -19.42 8.25 -21.09
CA ALA A 303 -19.02 6.92 -20.65
C ALA A 303 -19.22 6.74 -19.14
N VAL A 304 -18.89 7.74 -18.33
CA VAL A 304 -19.09 7.76 -16.88
C VAL A 304 -20.57 7.71 -16.54
N GLU A 305 -21.43 8.46 -17.25
CA GLU A 305 -22.88 8.47 -17.04
C GLU A 305 -23.48 7.07 -17.14
N LYS A 306 -23.05 6.25 -18.11
CA LYS A 306 -23.53 4.86 -18.24
C LYS A 306 -23.19 3.98 -17.02
N LEU A 307 -22.09 4.26 -16.34
CA LEU A 307 -21.65 3.49 -15.19
C LEU A 307 -22.32 3.92 -13.87
N THR A 308 -23.07 5.04 -13.86
CA THR A 308 -23.84 5.44 -12.66
C THR A 308 -25.00 4.49 -12.37
N ASP A 309 -25.41 3.66 -13.35
CA ASP A 309 -26.41 2.60 -13.20
C ASP A 309 -25.77 1.18 -13.17
N SER A 310 -24.47 1.08 -12.95
CA SER A 310 -23.74 -0.20 -12.92
C SER A 310 -24.32 -1.17 -11.88
N ASP A 311 -24.38 -2.46 -12.24
CA ASP A 311 -24.71 -3.58 -11.36
C ASP A 311 -23.67 -3.81 -10.26
N LEU A 312 -22.45 -3.26 -10.43
CA LEU A 312 -21.34 -3.32 -9.49
C LEU A 312 -21.37 -2.08 -8.57
N PRO A 313 -21.66 -2.23 -7.25
CA PRO A 313 -21.85 -1.10 -6.35
C PRO A 313 -20.66 -0.15 -6.30
N GLU A 314 -19.43 -0.68 -6.22
CA GLU A 314 -18.20 0.12 -6.17
C GLU A 314 -17.97 0.93 -7.45
N VAL A 315 -18.26 0.35 -8.62
CA VAL A 315 -18.19 1.07 -9.91
C VAL A 315 -19.21 2.20 -9.94
N ARG A 316 -20.45 1.93 -9.52
CA ARG A 316 -21.53 2.92 -9.49
C ARG A 316 -21.19 4.11 -8.59
N GLU A 317 -20.70 3.87 -7.38
CA GLU A 317 -20.32 4.92 -6.42
C GLU A 317 -19.18 5.79 -6.98
N ASN A 318 -18.15 5.17 -7.55
CA ASN A 318 -17.05 5.90 -8.17
C ASN A 318 -17.50 6.68 -9.42
N ALA A 319 -18.40 6.13 -10.24
CA ALA A 319 -18.93 6.81 -11.41
C ALA A 319 -19.69 8.08 -11.03
N ILE A 320 -20.56 8.03 -10.01
CA ILE A 320 -21.28 9.20 -9.50
C ILE A 320 -20.29 10.27 -9.02
N ALA A 321 -19.27 9.89 -8.24
CA ALA A 321 -18.28 10.84 -7.74
C ALA A 321 -17.46 11.49 -8.87
N VAL A 322 -17.14 10.75 -9.94
CA VAL A 322 -16.42 11.29 -11.11
C VAL A 322 -17.33 12.17 -11.96
N GLN A 323 -18.61 11.79 -12.17
CA GLN A 323 -19.60 12.60 -12.85
C GLN A 323 -19.75 13.98 -12.22
N GLU A 324 -19.88 14.03 -10.87
CA GLU A 324 -19.95 15.29 -10.14
C GLU A 324 -18.67 16.15 -10.32
N ALA A 325 -17.49 15.52 -10.32
CA ALA A 325 -16.23 16.23 -10.51
C ALA A 325 -16.13 16.85 -11.92
N LEU A 326 -16.54 16.10 -12.97
CA LEU A 326 -16.59 16.61 -14.34
C LEU A 326 -17.63 17.72 -14.53
N ALA A 327 -18.80 17.59 -13.91
CA ALA A 327 -19.86 18.62 -13.96
C ALA A 327 -19.43 19.94 -13.30
N ARG A 328 -18.77 19.91 -12.15
CA ARG A 328 -18.22 21.11 -11.48
C ARG A 328 -17.22 21.83 -12.39
N ARG A 329 -16.30 21.10 -13.00
CA ARG A 329 -15.32 21.63 -13.96
C ARG A 329 -16.00 22.34 -15.15
N THR A 330 -17.09 21.77 -15.67
CA THR A 330 -17.85 22.35 -16.78
C THR A 330 -18.61 23.62 -16.37
N ALA A 331 -19.09 23.67 -15.11
CA ALA A 331 -19.77 24.86 -14.55
C ALA A 331 -18.80 26.03 -14.29
N GLU A 332 -17.57 25.77 -13.86
CA GLU A 332 -16.53 26.79 -13.62
C GLU A 332 -16.00 27.43 -14.92
N LYS A 333 -16.21 26.79 -16.09
CA LYS A 333 -15.83 27.31 -17.41
C LYS A 333 -16.88 28.25 -18.04
N ARG A 334 -18.08 28.29 -17.50
CA ARG A 334 -19.18 29.16 -17.98
C ARG A 334 -19.25 30.46 -17.19
#